data_bef08d81f1bedd6337134b780e2c72db
#
_entry.id   bef08d81f1bedd6337134b780e2c72db
#
_cell.length_a   1.000
_cell.length_b   1.000
_cell.length_c   1.000
_cell.angle_alpha   90.00
_cell.angle_beta   90.00
_cell.angle_gamma   90.00
#
_symmetry.space_group_name_H-M   'P 1'
#
loop_
_entity.id
_entity.type
_entity.pdbx_description
1 polymer ?
#
loop_
_entity_poly.entity_id
_entity_poly.type
_entity_poly.pdbx_seq_one_letter_code
_entity_poly.pdbx_strand_id
1 'polypeptide(L)'
;MKIKLELFGASREFSNKAHLEFNIKEKIEIKDFRKEIINYLDKKFNGNENFKKIVEASAFCSEDNNIISDNYKILKDQKIGII
;
A
#
# COMPACT_ATOMS: atom_id res chain seq x y z
N MET A 1 -2.35 -14.37 0.98
CA MET A 1 -1.87 -13.69 -0.24
C MET A 1 -0.65 -12.85 0.08
N LYS A 2 0.27 -12.81 -0.85
CA LYS A 2 1.43 -11.92 -0.75
C LYS A 2 1.22 -10.75 -1.71
N ILE A 3 1.26 -9.54 -1.16
CA ILE A 3 1.10 -8.33 -1.96
C ILE A 3 2.42 -7.56 -1.91
N LYS A 4 2.98 -7.29 -3.08
CA LYS A 4 4.18 -6.46 -3.20
C LYS A 4 3.75 -5.05 -3.51
N LEU A 5 3.96 -4.15 -2.55
CA LEU A 5 3.62 -2.74 -2.71
C LEU A 5 4.83 -2.00 -3.28
N GLU A 6 4.72 -1.53 -4.51
CA GLU A 6 5.77 -0.73 -5.13
C GLU A 6 5.59 0.74 -4.74
N LEU A 7 6.69 1.36 -4.32
CA LEU A 7 6.67 2.72 -3.76
C LEU A 7 7.14 3.72 -4.81
N PHE A 8 6.27 4.69 -5.11
CA PHE A 8 6.56 5.76 -6.07
C PHE A 8 6.33 7.11 -5.41
N GLY A 9 7.09 8.11 -5.82
CA GLY A 9 6.92 9.47 -5.31
C GLY A 9 7.21 9.56 -3.81
N ALA A 10 6.33 10.24 -3.07
CA ALA A 10 6.52 10.49 -1.64
C ALA A 10 6.59 9.20 -0.82
N SER A 11 5.92 8.14 -1.27
CA SER A 11 5.91 6.87 -0.54
C SER A 11 7.27 6.16 -0.53
N ARG A 12 8.20 6.58 -1.36
CA ARG A 12 9.53 5.97 -1.40
C ARG A 12 10.29 6.09 -0.07
N GLU A 13 9.88 7.01 0.77
CA GLU A 13 10.48 7.16 2.09
C GLU A 13 10.06 6.07 3.08
N PHE A 14 9.07 5.25 2.73
CA PHE A 14 8.57 4.20 3.62
C PHE A 14 9.57 3.05 3.82
N SER A 15 10.54 2.91 2.92
CA SER A 15 11.50 1.81 2.99
C SER A 15 12.79 2.19 2.26
N ASN A 16 13.90 1.55 2.64
CA ASN A 16 15.16 1.64 1.91
C ASN A 16 15.10 0.91 0.58
N LYS A 17 14.13 0.02 0.43
CA LYS A 17 13.85 -0.69 -0.82
C LYS A 17 12.77 0.05 -1.59
N ALA A 18 12.67 -0.23 -2.89
CA ALA A 18 11.63 0.36 -3.73
C ALA A 18 10.25 -0.25 -3.50
N HIS A 19 10.11 -1.17 -2.54
CA HIS A 19 8.86 -1.88 -2.29
C HIS A 19 8.75 -2.34 -0.84
N LEU A 20 7.53 -2.68 -0.45
CA LEU A 20 7.21 -3.37 0.81
C LEU A 20 6.43 -4.63 0.47
N GLU A 21 6.51 -5.65 1.31
CA GLU A 21 5.72 -6.85 1.15
C GLU A 21 4.73 -7.00 2.29
N PHE A 22 3.51 -7.41 1.96
CA PHE A 22 2.45 -7.63 2.94
C PHE A 22 1.90 -9.04 2.77
N ASN A 23 1.68 -9.72 3.88
CA ASN A 23 1.00 -11.02 3.91
C ASN A 23 -0.41 -10.79 4.43
N ILE A 24 -1.39 -10.99 3.56
CA ILE A 24 -2.81 -10.79 3.88
C ILE A 24 -3.49 -12.15 3.82
N LYS A 25 -4.24 -12.51 4.85
CA LYS A 25 -4.86 -13.84 4.96
C LYS A 25 -5.97 -14.08 3.96
N GLU A 26 -6.74 -13.04 3.66
CA GLU A 26 -7.94 -13.15 2.83
C GLU A 26 -7.96 -12.05 1.79
N LYS A 27 -8.93 -12.12 0.86
CA LYS A 27 -9.15 -11.03 -0.08
C LYS A 27 -9.37 -9.73 0.67
N ILE A 28 -8.91 -8.63 0.09
CA ILE A 28 -8.98 -7.32 0.73
C ILE A 28 -9.27 -6.26 -0.32
N GLU A 29 -10.08 -5.28 0.05
CA GLU A 29 -10.30 -4.11 -0.82
C GLU A 29 -9.18 -3.10 -0.60
N ILE A 30 -8.94 -2.25 -1.59
CA ILE A 30 -7.90 -1.23 -1.50
C ILE A 30 -8.08 -0.33 -0.28
N LYS A 31 -9.32 0.05 0.05
CA LYS A 31 -9.57 0.90 1.22
C LYS A 31 -9.07 0.27 2.51
N ASP A 32 -9.20 -1.06 2.63
CA ASP A 32 -8.72 -1.77 3.82
C ASP A 32 -7.22 -2.04 3.74
N PHE A 33 -6.70 -2.27 2.55
CA PHE A 33 -5.26 -2.40 2.35
C PHE A 33 -4.54 -1.09 2.72
N ARG A 34 -5.15 0.05 2.41
CA ARG A 34 -4.64 1.36 2.82
C ARG A 34 -4.47 1.43 4.35
N LYS A 35 -5.45 0.90 5.09
CA LYS A 35 -5.37 0.84 6.55
C LYS A 35 -4.25 -0.08 7.03
N GLU A 36 -4.04 -1.20 6.35
CA GLU A 36 -2.95 -2.11 6.68
C GLU A 36 -1.59 -1.45 6.49
N ILE A 37 -1.43 -0.67 5.43
CA ILE A 37 -0.21 0.08 5.18
C ILE A 37 0.03 1.08 6.30
N ILE A 38 -1.01 1.83 6.69
CA ILE A 38 -0.91 2.83 7.77
C ILE A 38 -0.52 2.15 9.07
N ASN A 39 -1.14 1.02 9.42
CA ASN A 39 -0.81 0.29 10.64
C ASN A 39 0.64 -0.18 10.65
N TYR A 40 1.13 -0.66 9.53
CA TYR A 40 2.52 -1.07 9.39
C TYR A 40 3.47 0.10 9.65
N LEU A 41 3.18 1.25 9.03
CA LEU A 41 4.01 2.44 9.16
C LEU A 41 3.96 3.02 10.56
N ASP A 42 2.78 2.99 11.20
CA ASP A 42 2.65 3.44 12.59
C ASP A 42 3.55 2.65 13.52
N LYS A 43 3.59 1.35 13.35
CA LYS A 43 4.46 0.49 14.18
C LYS A 43 5.93 0.71 13.89
N LYS A 44 6.27 0.85 12.61
CA LYS A 44 7.68 0.98 12.21
C LYS A 44 8.26 2.36 12.54
N PHE A 45 7.46 3.42 12.44
CA PHE A 45 7.90 4.80 12.55
C PHE A 45 7.25 5.55 13.73
N ASN A 46 6.68 4.82 14.67
CA ASN A 46 6.10 5.40 15.91
C ASN A 46 5.04 6.46 15.63
N GLY A 47 4.12 6.18 14.70
CA GLY A 47 3.00 7.06 14.44
C GLY A 47 3.35 8.31 13.64
N ASN A 48 4.15 8.19 12.60
CA ASN A 48 4.50 9.32 11.74
C ASN A 48 3.27 9.83 10.99
N GLU A 49 2.75 10.99 11.40
CA GLU A 49 1.55 11.57 10.81
C GLU A 49 1.72 11.94 9.33
N ASN A 50 2.93 12.32 8.92
CA ASN A 50 3.17 12.64 7.51
C ASN A 50 3.02 11.41 6.63
N PHE A 51 3.51 10.26 7.09
CA PHE A 51 3.38 9.01 6.34
C PHE A 51 1.92 8.59 6.23
N LYS A 52 1.17 8.74 7.31
CA LYS A 52 -0.28 8.47 7.28
C LYS A 52 -0.98 9.33 6.23
N LYS A 53 -0.68 10.63 6.21
CA LYS A 53 -1.27 11.56 5.23
C LYS A 53 -0.90 11.19 3.80
N ILE A 54 0.34 10.75 3.58
CA ILE A 54 0.78 10.30 2.26
C ILE A 54 -0.07 9.12 1.80
N VAL A 55 -0.28 8.13 2.65
CA VAL A 55 -1.09 6.96 2.30
C VAL A 55 -2.54 7.35 2.04
N GLU A 56 -3.11 8.22 2.87
CA GLU A 56 -4.49 8.66 2.73
C GLU A 56 -4.74 9.43 1.43
N ALA A 57 -3.74 10.19 0.98
CA ALA A 57 -3.85 11.00 -0.23
C ALA A 57 -3.40 10.30 -1.50
N SER A 58 -2.77 9.13 -1.39
CA SER A 58 -2.18 8.45 -2.53
C SER A 58 -3.22 7.71 -3.36
N ALA A 59 -2.94 7.60 -4.66
CA ALA A 59 -3.67 6.69 -5.53
C ALA A 59 -2.95 5.36 -5.58
N PHE A 60 -3.65 4.31 -6.00
CA PHE A 60 -3.07 2.99 -6.20
C PHE A 60 -3.23 2.57 -7.65
N CYS A 61 -2.30 1.75 -8.12
CA CYS A 61 -2.39 1.19 -9.47
C CYS A 61 -2.17 -0.33 -9.45
N SER A 62 -2.79 -1.00 -10.42
CA SER A 62 -2.68 -2.45 -10.58
C SER A 62 -1.37 -2.81 -11.27
N GLU A 63 -1.11 -4.12 -11.41
CA GLU A 63 0.04 -4.61 -12.17
C GLU A 63 0.07 -4.11 -13.60
N ASP A 64 -1.10 -3.82 -14.17
CA ASP A 64 -1.22 -3.33 -15.54
C ASP A 64 -1.11 -1.80 -15.63
N ASN A 65 -0.68 -1.17 -14.56
CA ASN A 65 -0.52 0.29 -14.46
C ASN A 65 -1.82 1.08 -14.63
N ASN A 66 -2.95 0.47 -14.29
CA ASN A 66 -4.23 1.16 -14.27
C ASN A 66 -4.53 1.67 -12.88
N ILE A 67 -5.01 2.91 -12.76
CA ILE A 67 -5.46 3.45 -11.48
C ILE A 67 -6.66 2.64 -11.01
N ILE A 68 -6.62 2.22 -9.75
CA ILE A 68 -7.70 1.41 -9.17
C ILE A 68 -8.35 2.17 -8.03
N SER A 69 -9.66 1.93 -7.86
CA SER A 69 -10.44 2.61 -6.82
C SER A 69 -10.30 1.91 -5.47
N ASP A 70 -10.79 2.57 -4.43
CA ASP A 70 -10.81 1.99 -3.08
C ASP A 70 -11.67 0.74 -2.99
N ASN A 71 -12.57 0.51 -3.93
CA ASN A 71 -13.40 -0.69 -3.97
C ASN A 71 -12.77 -1.85 -4.72
N TYR A 72 -11.63 -1.66 -5.34
CA TYR A 72 -10.93 -2.73 -6.03
C TYR A 72 -10.57 -3.84 -5.05
N LYS A 73 -10.87 -5.08 -5.45
CA LYS A 73 -10.60 -6.26 -4.60
C LYS A 73 -9.33 -6.95 -5.02
N ILE A 74 -8.42 -7.13 -4.08
CA ILE A 74 -7.21 -7.91 -4.28
C ILE A 74 -7.56 -9.35 -3.90
N LEU A 75 -7.54 -10.24 -4.90
CA LEU A 75 -8.01 -11.62 -4.72
C LEU A 75 -6.88 -12.65 -4.75
N LYS A 76 -5.69 -12.25 -5.13
CA LYS A 76 -4.54 -13.15 -5.29
C LYS A 76 -3.24 -12.39 -5.14
N ASP A 77 -2.14 -13.13 -5.02
CA ASP A 77 -0.80 -12.55 -5.00
C ASP A 77 -0.59 -11.63 -6.20
N GLN A 78 -0.14 -10.43 -5.96
CA GLN A 78 0.11 -9.47 -7.04
C GLN A 78 0.93 -8.28 -6.56
N LYS A 79 1.33 -7.44 -7.51
CA LYS A 79 1.94 -6.14 -7.23
C LYS A 79 0.87 -5.07 -7.26
N ILE A 80 0.99 -4.11 -6.35
CA ILE A 80 0.16 -2.91 -6.31
C ILE A 80 1.14 -1.75 -6.19
N GLY A 81 0.93 -0.68 -6.98
CA GLY A 81 1.74 0.53 -6.83
C GLY A 81 1.01 1.58 -6.02
N ILE A 82 1.75 2.31 -5.21
CA ILE A 82 1.21 3.48 -4.49
C ILE A 82 1.89 4.74 -5.05
N ILE A 83 1.07 5.69 -5.47
CA ILE A 83 1.55 6.87 -6.21
C ILE A 83 1.25 8.15 -5.44
#